data_3ff32aeb80ad938b8b53408ae9da4e9c
#
_entry.id   3ff32aeb80ad938b8b53408ae9da4e9c
#
_cell.length_a   1.000
_cell.length_b   1.000
_cell.length_c   1.000
_cell.angle_alpha   90.00
_cell.angle_beta   90.00
_cell.angle_gamma   90.00
#
_symmetry.space_group_name_H-M   'P 1'
#
loop_
_entity.id
_entity.type
_entity.pdbx_description
1 polymer ?
#
loop_
_entity_poly.entity_id
_entity_poly.type
_entity_poly.pdbx_seq_one_letter_code
_entity_poly.pdbx_strand_id
1 'polypeptide(L)'
;MNTQISIIGAPTDIGAGARGASMGPEAMRVANLVPILEGHGLEVIDRGNLVGPANPWLPPVDGYRHLAEVAQWNRTVHEAV
;
A
#
# COMPACT_ATOMS: atom_id res chain seq x y z
N MET A 1 -20.08 -17.35 -12.56
CA MET A 1 -18.61 -17.40 -12.39
C MET A 1 -18.22 -16.48 -11.25
N ASN A 2 -17.54 -17.01 -10.23
CA ASN A 2 -17.11 -16.21 -9.11
C ASN A 2 -15.80 -15.50 -9.47
N THR A 3 -15.83 -14.17 -9.44
CA THR A 3 -14.60 -13.39 -9.57
C THR A 3 -14.00 -13.17 -8.19
N GLN A 4 -12.77 -13.62 -8.02
CA GLN A 4 -12.03 -13.49 -6.79
C GLN A 4 -11.06 -12.31 -6.89
N ILE A 5 -11.03 -11.48 -5.86
CA ILE A 5 -10.14 -10.34 -5.76
C ILE A 5 -9.29 -10.49 -4.50
N SER A 6 -7.99 -10.35 -4.63
CA SER A 6 -7.07 -10.24 -3.51
C SER A 6 -6.73 -8.77 -3.28
N ILE A 7 -6.80 -8.32 -2.03
CA ILE A 7 -6.42 -6.98 -1.62
C ILE A 7 -5.12 -7.08 -0.84
N ILE A 8 -4.14 -6.28 -1.26
CA ILE A 8 -2.84 -6.19 -0.60
C ILE A 8 -2.60 -4.71 -0.30
N GLY A 9 -2.41 -4.38 0.98
CA GLY A 9 -2.08 -3.02 1.38
C GLY A 9 -0.58 -2.77 1.34
N ALA A 10 -0.18 -1.63 0.79
CA ALA A 10 1.19 -1.16 0.82
C ALA A 10 1.23 0.22 1.51
N PRO A 11 1.22 0.24 2.86
CA PRO A 11 1.09 1.49 3.61
C PRO A 11 2.42 2.23 3.69
N THR A 12 2.76 2.95 2.62
CA THR A 12 4.01 3.67 2.54
C THR A 12 3.82 5.12 2.09
N ASP A 13 4.63 6.01 2.64
CA ASP A 13 4.78 7.38 2.18
C ASP A 13 6.25 7.70 1.91
N ILE A 14 7.05 6.66 1.67
CA ILE A 14 8.52 6.75 1.64
C ILE A 14 9.06 7.75 0.60
N GLY A 15 8.36 7.91 -0.52
CA GLY A 15 8.72 8.88 -1.55
C GLY A 15 7.98 10.21 -1.45
N ALA A 16 7.10 10.37 -0.48
CA ALA A 16 6.28 11.55 -0.34
C ALA A 16 6.98 12.67 0.42
N GLY A 17 6.65 13.90 0.10
CA GLY A 17 7.14 15.07 0.83
C GLY A 17 6.30 15.45 2.05
N ALA A 18 5.17 14.79 2.26
CA ALA A 18 4.25 15.03 3.37
C ALA A 18 3.67 13.73 3.89
N ARG A 19 3.23 13.75 5.15
CA ARG A 19 2.60 12.58 5.78
C ARG A 19 1.20 12.34 5.24
N GLY A 20 0.73 11.10 5.33
CA GLY A 20 -0.66 10.73 5.06
C GLY A 20 -0.85 9.55 4.12
N ALA A 21 0.00 9.39 3.11
CA ALA A 21 -0.17 8.33 2.11
C ALA A 21 -0.11 6.92 2.72
N SER A 22 0.65 6.73 3.81
CA SER A 22 0.71 5.45 4.52
C SER A 22 -0.62 5.04 5.16
N MET A 23 -1.55 5.97 5.33
CA MET A 23 -2.88 5.70 5.87
C MET A 23 -3.86 5.16 4.83
N GLY A 24 -3.47 5.15 3.54
CA GLY A 24 -4.36 4.78 2.44
C GLY A 24 -5.05 3.42 2.63
N PRO A 25 -4.33 2.32 2.87
CA PRO A 25 -4.96 1.01 3.04
C PRO A 25 -5.99 0.98 4.17
N GLU A 26 -5.66 1.50 5.34
CA GLU A 26 -6.59 1.53 6.47
C GLU A 26 -7.77 2.46 6.21
N ALA A 27 -7.55 3.62 5.60
CA ALA A 27 -8.62 4.53 5.24
C ALA A 27 -9.63 3.86 4.30
N MET A 28 -9.15 3.08 3.33
CA MET A 28 -10.03 2.34 2.42
C MET A 28 -10.82 1.25 3.14
N ARG A 29 -10.19 0.55 4.09
CA ARG A 29 -10.88 -0.47 4.88
C ARG A 29 -11.95 0.14 5.79
N VAL A 30 -11.64 1.26 6.44
CA VAL A 30 -12.60 2.00 7.27
C VAL A 30 -13.77 2.52 6.42
N ALA A 31 -13.52 2.88 5.16
CA ALA A 31 -14.55 3.27 4.21
C ALA A 31 -15.36 2.08 3.65
N ASN A 32 -15.19 0.87 4.21
CA ASN A 32 -15.94 -0.33 3.84
C ASN A 32 -15.63 -0.87 2.44
N LEU A 33 -14.38 -0.78 2.01
CA LEU A 33 -13.97 -1.29 0.70
C LEU A 33 -14.37 -2.76 0.50
N VAL A 34 -14.08 -3.63 1.46
CA VAL A 34 -14.38 -5.07 1.34
C VAL A 34 -15.88 -5.34 1.25
N PRO A 35 -16.73 -4.84 2.19
CA PRO A 35 -18.19 -5.04 2.06
C PRO A 35 -18.78 -4.47 0.78
N ILE A 36 -18.27 -3.34 0.29
CA ILE A 36 -18.74 -2.74 -0.97
C ILE A 36 -18.45 -3.66 -2.15
N LEU A 37 -17.23 -4.19 -2.23
CA LEU A 37 -16.86 -5.12 -3.31
C LEU A 37 -17.68 -6.41 -3.23
N GLU A 38 -17.85 -6.96 -2.04
CA GLU A 38 -18.67 -8.15 -1.83
C GLU A 38 -20.13 -7.91 -2.23
N GLY A 39 -20.64 -6.71 -1.98
CA GLY A 39 -22.00 -6.31 -2.41
C GLY A 39 -22.19 -6.29 -3.92
N HIS A 40 -21.10 -6.21 -4.69
CA HIS A 40 -21.12 -6.34 -6.15
C HIS A 40 -20.93 -7.78 -6.64
N GLY A 41 -21.02 -8.77 -5.75
CA GLY A 41 -20.92 -10.18 -6.11
C GLY A 41 -19.49 -10.68 -6.24
N LEU A 42 -18.51 -9.95 -5.73
CA LEU A 42 -17.11 -10.34 -5.78
C LEU A 42 -16.72 -11.11 -4.51
N GLU A 43 -15.88 -12.13 -4.67
CA GLU A 43 -15.25 -12.79 -3.55
C GLU A 43 -13.94 -12.06 -3.22
N VAL A 44 -13.82 -11.56 -2.00
CA VAL A 44 -12.68 -10.72 -1.60
C VAL A 44 -11.85 -11.44 -0.55
N ILE A 45 -10.54 -11.51 -0.80
CA ILE A 45 -9.55 -11.97 0.17
C ILE A 45 -8.67 -10.78 0.52
N ASP A 46 -8.76 -10.33 1.77
CA ASP A 46 -7.88 -9.27 2.27
C ASP A 46 -6.63 -9.93 2.85
N ARG A 47 -5.50 -9.70 2.21
CA ARG A 47 -4.22 -10.28 2.63
C ARG A 47 -3.47 -9.39 3.62
N GLY A 48 -4.10 -8.32 4.07
CA GLY A 48 -3.49 -7.40 5.03
C GLY A 48 -2.47 -6.47 4.40
N ASN A 49 -1.59 -5.95 5.23
CA ASN A 49 -0.59 -4.97 4.80
C ASN A 49 0.79 -5.59 4.72
N LEU A 50 1.54 -5.16 3.71
CA LEU A 50 2.97 -5.45 3.61
C LEU A 50 3.74 -4.64 4.67
N VAL A 51 4.93 -5.13 5.01
CA VAL A 51 5.84 -4.47 5.93
C VAL A 51 7.09 -4.05 5.16
N GLY A 52 7.51 -2.82 5.34
CA GLY A 52 8.70 -2.29 4.70
C GLY A 52 9.29 -1.15 5.51
N PRO A 53 10.36 -0.52 5.01
CA PRO A 53 11.05 0.54 5.75
C PRO A 53 10.14 1.74 6.00
N ALA A 54 10.23 2.29 7.20
CA ALA A 54 9.55 3.54 7.55
C ALA A 54 10.20 4.72 6.83
N ASN A 55 9.42 5.77 6.62
CA ASN A 55 9.96 7.00 6.05
C ASN A 55 10.86 7.71 7.07
N PRO A 56 12.16 7.89 6.79
CA PRO A 56 13.08 8.56 7.71
C PRO A 56 12.96 10.08 7.69
N TRP A 57 12.18 10.65 6.77
CA TRP A 57 11.96 12.11 6.64
C TRP A 57 13.26 12.92 6.49
N LEU A 58 14.21 12.35 5.73
CA LEU A 58 15.48 13.01 5.43
C LEU A 58 15.35 13.91 4.20
N PRO A 59 16.23 14.93 4.06
CA PRO A 59 16.28 15.74 2.84
C PRO A 59 16.61 14.89 1.61
N PRO A 60 16.14 15.30 0.41
CA PRO A 60 16.52 14.62 -0.83
C PRO A 60 18.02 14.65 -1.07
N VAL A 61 18.57 13.60 -1.69
CA VAL A 61 19.96 13.50 -2.11
C VAL A 61 19.96 13.42 -3.64
N ASP A 62 20.69 14.32 -4.30
CA ASP A 62 20.77 14.40 -5.76
C ASP A 62 19.38 14.43 -6.44
N GLY A 63 18.41 15.09 -5.80
CA GLY A 63 17.04 15.16 -6.30
C GLY A 63 16.18 13.94 -6.00
N TYR A 64 16.74 12.91 -5.37
CA TYR A 64 16.01 11.68 -5.02
C TYR A 64 15.70 11.64 -3.53
N ARG A 65 14.43 11.33 -3.21
CA ARG A 65 13.99 11.18 -1.83
C ARG A 65 13.94 9.69 -1.47
N HIS A 66 14.83 9.27 -0.57
CA HIS A 66 14.88 7.90 -0.01
C HIS A 66 14.90 6.81 -1.10
N LEU A 67 15.79 6.96 -2.10
CA LEU A 67 15.80 6.09 -3.26
C LEU A 67 15.95 4.60 -2.91
N ALA A 68 16.82 4.26 -1.96
CA ALA A 68 17.05 2.87 -1.57
C ALA A 68 15.79 2.25 -0.94
N GLU A 69 15.11 2.98 -0.07
CA GLU A 69 13.91 2.54 0.63
C GLU A 69 12.73 2.41 -0.33
N VAL A 70 12.59 3.34 -1.28
CA VAL A 70 11.59 3.25 -2.35
C VAL A 70 11.82 2.00 -3.19
N ALA A 71 13.06 1.74 -3.58
CA ALA A 71 13.41 0.54 -4.35
C ALA A 71 13.07 -0.74 -3.56
N GLN A 72 13.32 -0.76 -2.25
CA GLN A 72 12.98 -1.89 -1.40
C GLN A 72 11.46 -2.10 -1.34
N TRP A 73 10.67 -1.04 -1.15
CA TRP A 73 9.21 -1.12 -1.16
C TRP A 73 8.70 -1.64 -2.50
N ASN A 74 9.24 -1.15 -3.60
CA ASN A 74 8.85 -1.61 -4.93
C ASN A 74 9.11 -3.10 -5.13
N ARG A 75 10.25 -3.61 -4.64
CA ARG A 75 10.54 -5.05 -4.69
C ARG A 75 9.56 -5.84 -3.84
N THR A 76 9.25 -5.36 -2.62
CA THR A 76 8.29 -6.03 -1.73
C THR A 76 6.91 -6.12 -2.37
N VAL A 77 6.43 -5.04 -2.97
CA VAL A 77 5.14 -5.03 -3.68
C VAL A 77 5.17 -6.00 -4.87
N HIS A 78 6.25 -5.95 -5.66
CA HIS A 78 6.40 -6.83 -6.82
C HIS A 78 6.35 -8.31 -6.43
N GLU A 79 7.01 -8.69 -5.35
CA GLU A 79 7.02 -10.08 -4.87
C GLU A 79 5.66 -10.52 -4.31
N ALA A 80 4.88 -9.58 -3.76
CA ALA A 80 3.57 -9.89 -3.20
C ALA A 80 2.49 -10.05 -4.28
N VAL A 81 2.65 -9.38 -5.40
CA VAL A 81 1.70 -9.43 -6.52
C VAL A 81 2.07 -10.58 -7.45
#